data_f7348f987ce0a9a9bd78045368f74dfb
#
_entry.id   f7348f987ce0a9a9bd78045368f74dfb
#
_cell.length_a   1.000
_cell.length_b   1.000
_cell.length_c   1.000
_cell.angle_alpha   90.00
_cell.angle_beta   90.00
_cell.angle_gamma   90.00
#
_symmetry.space_group_name_H-M   'P 1'
#
loop_
_entity.id
_entity.type
_entity.pdbx_description
1 polymer ?
#
loop_
_entity_poly.entity_id
_entity_poly.type
_entity_poly.pdbx_seq_one_letter_code
_entity_poly.pdbx_strand_id
1 'polypeptide(L)'
;LNVIVIEDVLLKIMTQQQIIDKTVEFVKNTLKNAEGGHDWFHIERVWKNAKLIAQNEKCDRVIVELGALLHDIADSKFHDGDETVGPKVAREFLESLEVPEDVILHIENIIKYISYKGGHQSKNFTSIELDVVQDADRLDAIGAIGIARTFNYGGFKNRAIYNPEIAPDLNMTKEQYKKSTAPTINHFYEKLLLLKDLMNTETGKKIAQQRHYFMQDFLDQFYAEWNGEK
;
A
#
# COMPACT_ATOMS: atom_id res chain seq x y z
N LEU A 1 -37.40 8.68 -34.61
CA LEU A 1 -37.44 7.86 -33.40
C LEU A 1 -36.07 7.24 -33.07
N ASN A 2 -35.19 6.93 -34.06
CA ASN A 2 -33.91 6.24 -33.84
C ASN A 2 -32.74 7.15 -33.39
N VAL A 3 -32.81 8.46 -33.54
CA VAL A 3 -31.72 9.38 -33.16
C VAL A 3 -31.75 9.69 -31.65
N ILE A 4 -32.94 9.82 -31.06
CA ILE A 4 -33.11 10.12 -29.63
C ILE A 4 -32.65 8.93 -28.73
N VAL A 5 -32.83 7.70 -29.21
CA VAL A 5 -32.40 6.50 -28.47
C VAL A 5 -30.86 6.33 -28.45
N ILE A 6 -30.16 6.81 -29.48
CA ILE A 6 -28.70 6.74 -29.56
C ILE A 6 -28.05 7.81 -28.67
N GLU A 7 -28.65 9.01 -28.54
CA GLU A 7 -28.15 10.03 -27.61
C GLU A 7 -28.33 9.63 -26.14
N ASP A 8 -29.43 8.97 -25.76
CA ASP A 8 -29.64 8.47 -24.39
C ASP A 8 -28.72 7.28 -24.02
N VAL A 9 -28.28 6.49 -25.00
CA VAL A 9 -27.33 5.39 -24.77
C VAL A 9 -25.89 5.89 -24.70
N LEU A 10 -25.51 6.91 -25.46
CA LEU A 10 -24.21 7.56 -25.43
C LEU A 10 -23.95 8.37 -24.14
N LEU A 11 -24.99 8.78 -23.42
CA LEU A 11 -24.90 9.49 -22.14
C LEU A 11 -24.58 8.60 -20.93
N LYS A 12 -24.47 7.29 -21.11
CA LYS A 12 -24.34 6.33 -19.99
C LYS A 12 -22.94 5.74 -19.76
N ILE A 13 -22.02 5.91 -20.70
CA ILE A 13 -20.65 5.37 -20.52
C ILE A 13 -19.80 6.39 -19.77
N MET A 14 -19.45 6.07 -18.52
CA MET A 14 -18.55 6.92 -17.74
C MET A 14 -17.15 6.94 -18.35
N THR A 15 -16.53 8.12 -18.34
CA THR A 15 -15.11 8.23 -18.70
C THR A 15 -14.23 7.57 -17.62
N GLN A 16 -13.01 7.15 -17.99
CA GLN A 16 -12.04 6.62 -17.03
C GLN A 16 -11.82 7.56 -15.84
N GLN A 17 -11.73 8.87 -16.08
CA GLN A 17 -11.58 9.87 -15.03
C GLN A 17 -12.77 9.89 -14.07
N GLN A 18 -14.00 9.80 -14.59
CA GLN A 18 -15.21 9.73 -13.76
C GLN A 18 -15.25 8.48 -12.88
N ILE A 19 -14.77 7.34 -13.38
CA ILE A 19 -14.64 6.10 -12.61
C ILE A 19 -13.63 6.31 -11.48
N ILE A 20 -12.47 6.88 -11.77
CA ILE A 20 -11.44 7.17 -10.76
C ILE A 20 -11.98 8.14 -9.69
N ASP A 21 -12.64 9.23 -10.09
CA ASP A 21 -13.19 10.24 -9.16
C ASP A 21 -14.23 9.61 -8.22
N LYS A 22 -15.14 8.78 -8.76
CA LYS A 22 -16.12 8.04 -7.96
C LYS A 22 -15.45 7.01 -7.02
N THR A 23 -14.38 6.38 -7.47
CA THR A 23 -13.60 5.46 -6.62
C THR A 23 -12.95 6.20 -5.46
N VAL A 24 -12.40 7.40 -5.70
CA VAL A 24 -11.86 8.27 -4.64
C VAL A 24 -12.94 8.61 -3.60
N GLU A 25 -14.14 9.01 -4.03
CA GLU A 25 -15.26 9.28 -3.12
C GLU A 25 -15.67 8.04 -2.32
N PHE A 26 -15.81 6.91 -2.99
CA PHE A 26 -16.16 5.63 -2.36
C PHE A 26 -15.16 5.25 -1.28
N VAL A 27 -13.87 5.28 -1.58
CA VAL A 27 -12.80 4.94 -0.64
C VAL A 27 -12.77 5.90 0.55
N LYS A 28 -12.88 7.22 0.33
CA LYS A 28 -12.96 8.21 1.39
C LYS A 28 -14.12 7.95 2.35
N ASN A 29 -15.29 7.62 1.81
CA ASN A 29 -16.46 7.36 2.61
C ASN A 29 -16.33 6.05 3.41
N THR A 30 -15.80 5.00 2.79
CA THR A 30 -15.60 3.69 3.41
C THR A 30 -14.58 3.76 4.55
N LEU A 31 -13.46 4.48 4.36
CA LEU A 31 -12.37 4.56 5.32
C LEU A 31 -12.49 5.74 6.29
N LYS A 32 -13.64 6.42 6.36
CA LYS A 32 -13.83 7.62 7.19
C LYS A 32 -13.50 7.41 8.67
N ASN A 33 -13.70 6.20 9.20
CA ASN A 33 -13.43 5.84 10.58
C ASN A 33 -12.32 4.80 10.73
N ALA A 34 -11.51 4.58 9.68
CA ALA A 34 -10.39 3.66 9.75
C ALA A 34 -9.31 4.18 10.70
N GLU A 35 -8.64 3.25 11.39
CA GLU A 35 -7.53 3.63 12.27
C GLU A 35 -6.31 4.13 11.47
N GLY A 36 -5.48 4.97 12.11
CA GLY A 36 -4.31 5.56 11.48
C GLY A 36 -3.32 4.51 10.97
N GLY A 37 -3.02 4.57 9.68
CA GLY A 37 -2.14 3.62 8.97
C GLY A 37 -2.84 2.90 7.82
N HIS A 38 -4.18 2.79 7.85
CA HIS A 38 -5.05 2.25 6.79
C HIS A 38 -6.18 3.24 6.45
N ASP A 39 -5.96 4.52 6.71
CA ASP A 39 -6.88 5.61 6.44
C ASP A 39 -6.79 6.10 4.99
N TRP A 40 -7.68 7.03 4.62
CA TRP A 40 -7.65 7.67 3.31
C TRP A 40 -6.27 8.25 2.96
N PHE A 41 -5.56 8.83 3.92
CA PHE A 41 -4.27 9.47 3.63
C PHE A 41 -3.18 8.47 3.27
N HIS A 42 -3.24 7.24 3.81
CA HIS A 42 -2.40 6.14 3.32
C HIS A 42 -2.73 5.81 1.86
N ILE A 43 -4.00 5.58 1.55
CA ILE A 43 -4.45 5.27 0.18
C ILE A 43 -4.03 6.38 -0.79
N GLU A 44 -4.22 7.64 -0.42
CA GLU A 44 -3.84 8.78 -1.26
C GLU A 44 -2.34 8.80 -1.57
N ARG A 45 -1.47 8.49 -0.58
CA ARG A 45 -0.02 8.42 -0.79
C ARG A 45 0.37 7.23 -1.66
N VAL A 46 -0.23 6.05 -1.44
CA VAL A 46 -0.02 4.87 -2.28
C VAL A 46 -0.45 5.15 -3.71
N TRP A 47 -1.62 5.72 -3.92
CA TRP A 47 -2.11 6.13 -5.24
C TRP A 47 -1.16 7.11 -5.94
N LYS A 48 -0.66 8.13 -5.24
CA LYS A 48 0.34 9.07 -5.78
C LYS A 48 1.67 8.38 -6.14
N ASN A 49 2.16 7.47 -5.30
CA ASN A 49 3.35 6.66 -5.59
C ASN A 49 3.12 5.76 -6.81
N ALA A 50 1.97 5.09 -6.90
CA ALA A 50 1.62 4.23 -8.03
C ALA A 50 1.59 5.01 -9.35
N LYS A 51 0.99 6.20 -9.37
CA LYS A 51 1.02 7.10 -10.54
C LYS A 51 2.44 7.50 -10.93
N LEU A 52 3.30 7.81 -9.95
CA LEU A 52 4.70 8.16 -10.19
C LEU A 52 5.48 6.99 -10.83
N ILE A 53 5.30 5.77 -10.33
CA ILE A 53 5.94 4.58 -10.89
C ILE A 53 5.42 4.32 -12.30
N ALA A 54 4.10 4.32 -12.50
CA ALA A 54 3.43 4.05 -13.77
C ALA A 54 3.79 5.02 -14.92
N GLN A 55 4.41 6.16 -14.62
CA GLN A 55 4.91 7.07 -15.66
C GLN A 55 6.02 6.45 -16.52
N ASN A 56 6.81 5.54 -15.95
CA ASN A 56 7.99 4.96 -16.58
C ASN A 56 7.88 3.43 -16.81
N GLU A 57 6.73 2.84 -16.46
CA GLU A 57 6.46 1.42 -16.65
C GLU A 57 5.40 1.21 -17.75
N LYS A 58 5.51 0.08 -18.48
CA LYS A 58 4.51 -0.29 -19.51
C LYS A 58 3.33 -1.01 -18.85
N CYS A 59 2.38 -0.25 -18.31
CA CYS A 59 1.22 -0.77 -17.59
C CYS A 59 -0.06 -0.04 -18.00
N ASP A 60 -1.21 -0.65 -17.72
CA ASP A 60 -2.50 0.05 -17.79
C ASP A 60 -2.64 0.97 -16.57
N ARG A 61 -2.62 2.29 -16.84
CA ARG A 61 -2.69 3.30 -15.78
C ARG A 61 -4.01 3.31 -15.03
N VAL A 62 -5.11 2.96 -15.70
CA VAL A 62 -6.44 2.92 -15.06
C VAL A 62 -6.49 1.76 -14.07
N ILE A 63 -6.00 0.58 -14.45
CA ILE A 63 -5.91 -0.58 -13.56
C ILE A 63 -4.99 -0.28 -12.36
N VAL A 64 -3.84 0.37 -12.60
CA VAL A 64 -2.92 0.79 -11.53
C VAL A 64 -3.62 1.76 -10.57
N GLU A 65 -4.30 2.78 -11.06
CA GLU A 65 -4.95 3.77 -10.21
C GLU A 65 -6.10 3.15 -9.40
N LEU A 66 -6.97 2.36 -10.04
CA LEU A 66 -8.06 1.66 -9.35
C LEU A 66 -7.53 0.61 -8.36
N GLY A 67 -6.51 -0.15 -8.74
CA GLY A 67 -5.84 -1.10 -7.86
C GLY A 67 -5.24 -0.42 -6.64
N ALA A 68 -4.55 0.71 -6.81
CA ALA A 68 -3.98 1.48 -5.71
C ALA A 68 -5.04 2.11 -4.80
N LEU A 69 -6.17 2.58 -5.36
CA LEU A 69 -7.27 3.13 -4.58
C LEU A 69 -8.02 2.06 -3.77
N LEU A 70 -8.16 0.84 -4.29
CA LEU A 70 -9.00 -0.21 -3.71
C LEU A 70 -8.20 -1.28 -2.93
N HIS A 71 -6.86 -1.25 -2.95
CA HIS A 71 -6.04 -2.34 -2.42
C HIS A 71 -6.30 -2.68 -0.96
N ASP A 72 -6.68 -1.71 -0.15
CA ASP A 72 -6.86 -1.84 1.30
C ASP A 72 -8.29 -1.47 1.74
N ILE A 73 -9.28 -1.55 0.79
CA ILE A 73 -10.66 -1.11 1.01
C ILE A 73 -11.38 -1.88 2.14
N ALA A 74 -10.94 -3.10 2.42
CA ALA A 74 -11.39 -3.91 3.53
C ALA A 74 -10.22 -4.79 4.00
N ASP A 75 -9.33 -4.22 4.86
CA ASP A 75 -8.20 -4.98 5.42
C ASP A 75 -8.76 -6.15 6.24
N SER A 76 -8.31 -7.35 5.90
CA SER A 76 -8.71 -8.61 6.56
C SER A 76 -8.48 -8.60 8.08
N LYS A 77 -7.59 -7.72 8.59
CA LYS A 77 -7.38 -7.54 10.04
C LYS A 77 -8.64 -7.09 10.78
N PHE A 78 -9.54 -6.37 10.09
CA PHE A 78 -10.82 -5.90 10.64
C PHE A 78 -11.99 -6.82 10.31
N HIS A 79 -11.72 -7.93 9.61
CA HIS A 79 -12.70 -8.92 9.17
C HIS A 79 -12.30 -10.34 9.59
N ASP A 80 -11.79 -10.52 10.81
CA ASP A 80 -11.41 -11.82 11.40
C ASP A 80 -10.42 -12.63 10.55
N GLY A 81 -9.64 -11.95 9.70
CA GLY A 81 -8.68 -12.56 8.78
C GLY A 81 -9.27 -13.00 7.44
N ASP A 82 -10.54 -12.67 7.15
CA ASP A 82 -11.17 -12.99 5.87
C ASP A 82 -10.64 -12.11 4.74
N GLU A 83 -9.79 -12.69 3.90
CA GLU A 83 -9.16 -12.04 2.75
C GLU A 83 -10.09 -11.93 1.53
N THR A 84 -11.30 -12.49 1.59
CA THR A 84 -12.27 -12.44 0.48
C THR A 84 -13.12 -11.17 0.49
N VAL A 85 -13.18 -10.46 1.60
CA VAL A 85 -14.04 -9.28 1.77
C VAL A 85 -13.57 -8.14 0.86
N GLY A 86 -12.28 -7.81 0.84
CA GLY A 86 -11.73 -6.72 0.03
C GLY A 86 -12.03 -6.88 -1.47
N PRO A 87 -11.65 -8.01 -2.11
CA PRO A 87 -11.98 -8.25 -3.51
C PRO A 87 -13.49 -8.16 -3.79
N LYS A 88 -14.35 -8.71 -2.93
CA LYS A 88 -15.80 -8.69 -3.10
C LYS A 88 -16.37 -7.27 -3.06
N VAL A 89 -15.96 -6.46 -2.09
CA VAL A 89 -16.39 -5.05 -1.96
C VAL A 89 -15.96 -4.24 -3.19
N ALA A 90 -14.74 -4.46 -3.66
CA ALA A 90 -14.24 -3.79 -4.86
C ALA A 90 -15.04 -4.21 -6.11
N ARG A 91 -15.34 -5.50 -6.27
CA ARG A 91 -16.18 -6.01 -7.36
C ARG A 91 -17.55 -5.35 -7.38
N GLU A 92 -18.30 -5.44 -6.28
CA GLU A 92 -19.65 -4.89 -6.17
C GLU A 92 -19.69 -3.39 -6.51
N PHE A 93 -18.68 -2.65 -6.06
CA PHE A 93 -18.54 -1.23 -6.38
C PHE A 93 -18.27 -0.99 -7.88
N LEU A 94 -17.28 -1.69 -8.47
CA LEU A 94 -16.90 -1.52 -9.88
C LEU A 94 -18.01 -1.98 -10.84
N GLU A 95 -18.74 -3.04 -10.52
CA GLU A 95 -19.92 -3.48 -11.25
C GLU A 95 -21.01 -2.39 -11.27
N SER A 96 -21.22 -1.68 -10.15
CA SER A 96 -22.16 -0.57 -10.07
C SER A 96 -21.80 0.61 -10.97
N LEU A 97 -20.53 0.70 -11.39
CA LEU A 97 -20.01 1.68 -12.33
C LEU A 97 -19.93 1.17 -13.79
N GLU A 98 -20.43 -0.05 -14.04
CA GLU A 98 -20.40 -0.71 -15.36
C GLU A 98 -18.95 -0.88 -15.90
N VAL A 99 -17.96 -1.09 -15.00
CA VAL A 99 -16.56 -1.37 -15.38
C VAL A 99 -16.49 -2.75 -16.07
N PRO A 100 -15.73 -2.90 -17.17
CA PRO A 100 -15.56 -4.19 -17.85
C PRO A 100 -15.07 -5.31 -16.94
N GLU A 101 -15.58 -6.53 -17.13
CA GLU A 101 -15.32 -7.70 -16.28
C GLU A 101 -13.83 -8.07 -16.20
N ASP A 102 -13.09 -7.96 -17.29
CA ASP A 102 -11.66 -8.22 -17.33
C ASP A 102 -10.86 -7.25 -16.45
N VAL A 103 -11.26 -5.99 -16.39
CA VAL A 103 -10.69 -4.98 -15.49
C VAL A 103 -11.04 -5.29 -14.04
N ILE A 104 -12.30 -5.64 -13.74
CA ILE A 104 -12.74 -6.02 -12.39
C ILE A 104 -11.93 -7.21 -11.88
N LEU A 105 -11.83 -8.28 -12.67
CA LEU A 105 -11.05 -9.47 -12.32
C LEU A 105 -9.56 -9.15 -12.07
N HIS A 106 -8.99 -8.23 -12.84
CA HIS A 106 -7.61 -7.82 -12.64
C HIS A 106 -7.43 -7.10 -11.30
N ILE A 107 -8.33 -6.18 -10.96
CA ILE A 107 -8.30 -5.43 -9.70
C ILE A 107 -8.53 -6.36 -8.50
N GLU A 108 -9.48 -7.30 -8.56
CA GLU A 108 -9.65 -8.32 -7.53
C GLU A 108 -8.37 -9.11 -7.27
N ASN A 109 -7.67 -9.50 -8.35
CA ASN A 109 -6.40 -10.19 -8.23
C ASN A 109 -5.31 -9.29 -7.62
N ILE A 110 -5.24 -8.01 -7.97
CA ILE A 110 -4.33 -7.06 -7.31
C ILE A 110 -4.60 -7.04 -5.80
N ILE A 111 -5.85 -6.84 -5.37
CA ILE A 111 -6.24 -6.79 -3.95
C ILE A 111 -5.87 -8.10 -3.24
N LYS A 112 -6.16 -9.23 -3.86
CA LYS A 112 -5.89 -10.56 -3.31
C LYS A 112 -4.41 -10.87 -3.13
N TYR A 113 -3.57 -10.41 -4.07
CA TYR A 113 -2.15 -10.78 -4.11
C TYR A 113 -1.20 -9.64 -3.70
N ILE A 114 -1.71 -8.46 -3.33
CA ILE A 114 -0.87 -7.34 -2.92
C ILE A 114 -0.09 -7.61 -1.63
N SER A 115 -0.74 -8.27 -0.66
CA SER A 115 -0.11 -8.52 0.64
C SER A 115 1.04 -9.51 0.53
N TYR A 116 2.23 -9.12 1.01
CA TYR A 116 3.37 -10.02 1.12
C TYR A 116 3.14 -11.03 2.23
N LYS A 117 2.92 -12.29 1.86
CA LYS A 117 2.71 -13.41 2.82
C LYS A 117 3.97 -14.26 3.04
N GLY A 118 5.14 -13.60 3.17
CA GLY A 118 6.37 -14.32 3.55
C GLY A 118 6.91 -15.33 2.52
N GLY A 119 6.64 -15.14 1.22
CA GLY A 119 7.19 -15.98 0.15
C GLY A 119 6.50 -17.33 -0.05
N HIS A 120 5.46 -17.67 0.72
CA HIS A 120 4.76 -18.95 0.66
C HIS A 120 3.46 -18.96 -0.18
N GLN A 121 3.17 -17.87 -0.91
CA GLN A 121 2.08 -17.91 -1.89
C GLN A 121 2.59 -18.54 -3.20
N SER A 122 1.86 -19.56 -3.69
CA SER A 122 1.96 -19.92 -5.10
C SER A 122 1.69 -18.66 -5.93
N LYS A 123 2.64 -18.27 -6.81
CA LYS A 123 2.47 -17.13 -7.72
C LYS A 123 1.42 -17.48 -8.78
N ASN A 124 0.14 -17.53 -8.37
CA ASN A 124 -0.96 -17.85 -9.29
C ASN A 124 -1.39 -16.64 -10.13
N PHE A 125 -0.91 -15.45 -9.80
CA PHE A 125 -1.17 -14.22 -10.55
C PHE A 125 0.06 -13.31 -10.49
N THR A 126 0.44 -12.77 -11.64
CA THR A 126 1.50 -11.76 -11.80
C THR A 126 1.07 -10.79 -12.89
N SER A 127 1.24 -9.51 -12.67
CA SER A 127 1.09 -8.46 -13.68
C SER A 127 1.97 -7.28 -13.32
N ILE A 128 2.27 -6.45 -14.30
CA ILE A 128 3.03 -5.22 -14.07
C ILE A 128 2.24 -4.24 -13.21
N GLU A 129 0.90 -4.24 -13.29
CA GLU A 129 0.03 -3.40 -12.47
C GLU A 129 0.08 -3.83 -11.00
N LEU A 130 0.08 -5.15 -10.72
CA LEU A 130 0.30 -5.66 -9.37
C LEU A 130 1.67 -5.24 -8.83
N ASP A 131 2.73 -5.39 -9.64
CA ASP A 131 4.09 -5.00 -9.27
C ASP A 131 4.18 -3.51 -8.92
N VAL A 132 3.56 -2.64 -9.73
CA VAL A 132 3.49 -1.19 -9.49
C VAL A 132 2.75 -0.86 -8.19
N VAL A 133 1.59 -1.48 -7.94
CA VAL A 133 0.79 -1.20 -6.73
C VAL A 133 1.49 -1.74 -5.48
N GLN A 134 2.11 -2.92 -5.54
CA GLN A 134 2.93 -3.47 -4.45
C GLN A 134 4.11 -2.56 -4.09
N ASP A 135 4.82 -2.06 -5.09
CA ASP A 135 5.94 -1.16 -4.88
C ASP A 135 5.47 0.17 -4.27
N ALA A 136 4.34 0.69 -4.75
CA ALA A 136 3.75 1.93 -4.25
C ALA A 136 3.36 1.82 -2.76
N ASP A 137 2.76 0.71 -2.35
CA ASP A 137 2.42 0.44 -0.94
C ASP A 137 3.68 0.30 -0.08
N ARG A 138 4.68 -0.48 -0.52
CA ARG A 138 5.96 -0.62 0.18
C ARG A 138 6.68 0.71 0.34
N LEU A 139 6.63 1.58 -0.68
CA LEU A 139 7.22 2.91 -0.62
C LEU A 139 6.58 3.78 0.46
N ASP A 140 5.29 3.63 0.79
CA ASP A 140 4.65 4.38 1.88
C ASP A 140 5.15 3.97 3.27
N ALA A 141 5.78 2.79 3.39
CA ALA A 141 6.38 2.31 4.63
C ALA A 141 7.83 2.76 4.87
N ILE A 142 8.49 3.43 3.90
CA ILE A 142 9.91 3.81 3.99
C ILE A 142 10.14 5.30 3.71
N GLY A 143 11.34 5.77 4.02
CA GLY A 143 11.71 7.19 3.91
C GLY A 143 11.09 8.04 5.03
N ALA A 144 10.95 9.34 4.81
CA ALA A 144 10.46 10.29 5.82
C ALA A 144 9.05 9.94 6.34
N ILE A 145 8.15 9.54 5.45
CA ILE A 145 6.80 9.09 5.84
C ILE A 145 6.88 7.80 6.66
N GLY A 146 7.69 6.84 6.23
CA GLY A 146 7.90 5.60 6.96
C GLY A 146 8.44 5.81 8.38
N ILE A 147 9.43 6.70 8.55
CA ILE A 147 9.95 7.12 9.86
C ILE A 147 8.81 7.66 10.74
N ALA A 148 8.07 8.66 10.24
CA ALA A 148 6.97 9.27 10.98
C ALA A 148 5.89 8.26 11.39
N ARG A 149 5.48 7.37 10.48
CA ARG A 149 4.51 6.30 10.75
C ARG A 149 5.02 5.33 11.80
N THR A 150 6.29 4.96 11.75
CA THR A 150 6.91 4.01 12.68
C THR A 150 6.90 4.54 14.12
N PHE A 151 7.27 5.80 14.33
CA PHE A 151 7.21 6.41 15.67
C PHE A 151 5.78 6.68 16.14
N ASN A 152 4.88 7.10 15.25
CA ASN A 152 3.47 7.24 15.58
C ASN A 152 2.87 5.91 16.07
N TYR A 153 3.14 4.80 15.36
CA TYR A 153 2.68 3.48 15.76
C TYR A 153 3.37 2.99 17.05
N GLY A 154 4.66 3.24 17.20
CA GLY A 154 5.40 2.92 18.43
C GLY A 154 4.80 3.62 19.65
N GLY A 155 4.49 4.92 19.54
CA GLY A 155 3.81 5.70 20.58
C GLY A 155 2.42 5.15 20.90
N PHE A 156 1.61 4.85 19.88
CA PHE A 156 0.29 4.23 20.05
C PHE A 156 0.36 2.88 20.79
N LYS A 157 1.40 2.08 20.53
CA LYS A 157 1.64 0.80 21.20
C LYS A 157 2.42 0.92 22.53
N ASN A 158 2.69 2.15 22.99
CA ASN A 158 3.48 2.42 24.20
C ASN A 158 4.85 1.70 24.19
N ARG A 159 5.52 1.66 23.03
CA ARG A 159 6.87 1.10 22.87
C ARG A 159 7.92 2.13 23.23
N ALA A 160 9.03 1.68 23.82
CA ALA A 160 10.22 2.53 23.93
C ALA A 160 10.68 2.99 22.55
N ILE A 161 11.22 4.20 22.45
CA ILE A 161 11.84 4.68 21.21
C ILE A 161 13.03 3.81 20.83
N TYR A 162 13.95 3.63 21.79
CA TYR A 162 15.16 2.83 21.67
C TYR A 162 15.55 2.24 23.02
N ASN A 163 16.21 1.09 23.01
CA ASN A 163 16.89 0.49 24.16
C ASN A 163 18.16 -0.22 23.67
N PRO A 164 19.36 0.24 24.04
CA PRO A 164 20.62 -0.35 23.57
C PRO A 164 20.85 -1.81 24.03
N GLU A 165 20.13 -2.27 25.07
CA GLU A 165 20.21 -3.64 25.57
C GLU A 165 19.35 -4.62 24.77
N ILE A 166 18.45 -4.12 23.89
CA ILE A 166 17.53 -4.94 23.11
C ILE A 166 17.87 -4.81 21.62
N ALA A 167 18.67 -5.76 21.13
CA ALA A 167 19.04 -5.82 19.71
C ALA A 167 17.83 -6.18 18.82
N PRO A 168 17.80 -5.71 17.54
CA PRO A 168 16.84 -6.17 16.56
C PRO A 168 16.91 -7.67 16.32
N ASP A 169 15.77 -8.35 16.23
CA ASP A 169 15.69 -9.77 15.88
C ASP A 169 15.30 -9.94 14.41
N LEU A 170 16.26 -10.35 13.58
CA LEU A 170 16.09 -10.53 12.13
C LEU A 170 15.49 -11.89 11.76
N ASN A 171 15.30 -12.80 12.74
CA ASN A 171 14.87 -14.17 12.50
C ASN A 171 13.46 -14.47 13.03
N MET A 172 12.68 -13.44 13.37
CA MET A 172 11.33 -13.62 13.89
C MET A 172 10.41 -14.29 12.87
N THR A 173 9.62 -15.24 13.34
CA THR A 173 8.45 -15.71 12.59
C THR A 173 7.40 -14.59 12.48
N LYS A 174 6.45 -14.72 11.54
CA LYS A 174 5.35 -13.77 11.38
C LYS A 174 4.53 -13.57 12.67
N GLU A 175 4.31 -14.64 13.42
CA GLU A 175 3.58 -14.62 14.69
C GLU A 175 4.39 -13.91 15.78
N GLN A 176 5.69 -14.17 15.88
CA GLN A 176 6.59 -13.48 16.81
C GLN A 176 6.66 -11.99 16.51
N TYR A 177 6.82 -11.63 15.22
CA TYR A 177 6.84 -10.24 14.78
C TYR A 177 5.55 -9.48 15.15
N LYS A 178 4.37 -10.10 14.92
CA LYS A 178 3.08 -9.50 15.30
C LYS A 178 2.93 -9.26 16.81
N LYS A 179 3.54 -10.09 17.62
CA LYS A 179 3.50 -10.03 19.10
C LYS A 179 4.66 -9.24 19.71
N SER A 180 5.64 -8.83 18.90
CA SER A 180 6.82 -8.12 19.37
C SER A 180 6.45 -6.82 20.06
N THR A 181 7.08 -6.57 21.21
CA THR A 181 7.07 -5.31 21.98
C THR A 181 8.42 -4.60 21.93
N ALA A 182 9.29 -5.00 21.01
CA ALA A 182 10.62 -4.44 20.83
C ALA A 182 10.57 -2.91 20.63
N PRO A 183 11.65 -2.19 20.98
CA PRO A 183 11.76 -0.75 20.76
C PRO A 183 11.50 -0.36 19.31
N THR A 184 11.00 0.86 19.11
CA THR A 184 10.57 1.38 17.81
C THR A 184 11.71 1.37 16.78
N ILE A 185 12.94 1.71 17.19
CA ILE A 185 14.14 1.70 16.32
C ILE A 185 14.42 0.31 15.74
N ASN A 186 14.15 -0.77 16.49
CA ASN A 186 14.40 -2.12 16.02
C ASN A 186 13.64 -2.46 14.74
N HIS A 187 12.43 -1.88 14.58
CA HIS A 187 11.60 -2.05 13.39
C HIS A 187 12.27 -1.61 12.08
N PHE A 188 13.19 -0.63 12.14
CA PHE A 188 13.96 -0.23 10.97
C PHE A 188 14.78 -1.41 10.43
N TYR A 189 15.46 -2.13 11.28
CA TYR A 189 16.31 -3.28 10.91
C TYR A 189 15.50 -4.54 10.60
N GLU A 190 14.46 -4.78 11.40
CA GLU A 190 13.62 -5.95 11.30
C GLU A 190 12.73 -5.95 10.04
N LYS A 191 12.45 -4.76 9.48
CA LYS A 191 11.56 -4.65 8.32
C LYS A 191 11.94 -3.54 7.34
N LEU A 192 12.01 -2.28 7.78
CA LEU A 192 11.96 -1.14 6.85
C LEU A 192 13.15 -1.09 5.91
N LEU A 193 14.36 -1.33 6.41
CA LEU A 193 15.59 -1.34 5.61
C LEU A 193 15.64 -2.50 4.61
N LEU A 194 14.86 -3.55 4.83
CA LEU A 194 14.79 -4.72 3.94
C LEU A 194 13.85 -4.48 2.74
N LEU A 195 12.93 -3.50 2.84
CA LEU A 195 11.89 -3.31 1.82
C LEU A 195 12.43 -2.86 0.47
N LYS A 196 13.58 -2.16 0.42
CA LYS A 196 14.19 -1.75 -0.86
C LYS A 196 14.53 -2.94 -1.78
N ASP A 197 14.89 -4.08 -1.19
CA ASP A 197 15.29 -5.28 -1.93
C ASP A 197 14.08 -6.12 -2.39
N LEU A 198 12.87 -5.72 -1.97
CA LEU A 198 11.61 -6.36 -2.33
C LEU A 198 10.86 -5.62 -3.44
N MET A 199 11.42 -4.54 -3.99
CA MET A 199 10.78 -3.81 -5.08
C MET A 199 10.83 -4.63 -6.38
N ASN A 200 9.73 -4.59 -7.12
CA ASN A 200 9.55 -5.34 -8.36
C ASN A 200 10.00 -4.52 -9.58
N THR A 201 9.55 -3.26 -9.67
CA THR A 201 9.78 -2.38 -10.83
C THR A 201 11.12 -1.65 -10.74
N GLU A 202 11.69 -1.29 -11.88
CA GLU A 202 12.93 -0.51 -11.91
C GLU A 202 12.76 0.90 -11.36
N THR A 203 11.58 1.49 -11.56
CA THR A 203 11.24 2.80 -11.01
C THR A 203 11.06 2.73 -9.49
N GLY A 204 10.36 1.70 -8.99
CA GLY A 204 10.20 1.44 -7.56
C GLY A 204 11.54 1.25 -6.85
N LYS A 205 12.45 0.46 -7.42
CA LYS A 205 13.81 0.25 -6.89
C LYS A 205 14.59 1.56 -6.74
N LYS A 206 14.57 2.42 -7.76
CA LYS A 206 15.26 3.72 -7.72
C LYS A 206 14.73 4.62 -6.61
N ILE A 207 13.41 4.72 -6.48
CA ILE A 207 12.77 5.54 -5.43
C ILE A 207 13.05 4.94 -4.05
N ALA A 208 12.94 3.62 -3.90
CA ALA A 208 13.20 2.92 -2.64
C ALA A 208 14.65 3.09 -2.18
N GLN A 209 15.61 3.08 -3.09
CA GLN A 209 17.02 3.30 -2.75
C GLN A 209 17.24 4.70 -2.16
N GLN A 210 16.61 5.74 -2.73
CA GLN A 210 16.71 7.11 -2.18
C GLN A 210 16.08 7.20 -0.79
N ARG A 211 14.89 6.60 -0.60
CA ARG A 211 14.22 6.58 0.71
C ARG A 211 15.00 5.76 1.74
N HIS A 212 15.67 4.70 1.30
CA HIS A 212 16.53 3.88 2.15
C HIS A 212 17.74 4.68 2.68
N TYR A 213 18.46 5.41 1.81
CA TYR A 213 19.55 6.27 2.24
C TYR A 213 19.09 7.33 3.25
N PHE A 214 17.94 7.95 3.01
CA PHE A 214 17.37 8.90 3.96
C PHE A 214 17.10 8.27 5.35
N MET A 215 16.65 7.01 5.39
CA MET A 215 16.45 6.30 6.65
C MET A 215 17.79 5.97 7.34
N GLN A 216 18.84 5.65 6.57
CA GLN A 216 20.18 5.43 7.12
C GLN A 216 20.75 6.70 7.73
N ASP A 217 20.67 7.83 7.01
CA ASP A 217 21.13 9.14 7.51
C ASP A 217 20.36 9.53 8.80
N PHE A 218 19.06 9.27 8.85
CA PHE A 218 18.26 9.48 10.07
C PHE A 218 18.76 8.62 11.23
N LEU A 219 19.06 7.35 11.01
CA LEU A 219 19.55 6.44 12.07
C LEU A 219 20.95 6.86 12.56
N ASP A 220 21.84 7.25 11.65
CA ASP A 220 23.18 7.74 12.00
C ASP A 220 23.09 8.99 12.87
N GLN A 221 22.23 9.95 12.49
CA GLN A 221 21.99 11.15 13.29
C GLN A 221 21.34 10.81 14.65
N PHE A 222 20.35 9.92 14.66
CA PHE A 222 19.67 9.47 15.89
C PHE A 222 20.67 8.87 16.90
N TYR A 223 21.57 7.98 16.46
CA TYR A 223 22.56 7.37 17.36
C TYR A 223 23.61 8.34 17.83
N ALA A 224 24.06 9.26 16.99
CA ALA A 224 25.01 10.30 17.39
C ALA A 224 24.43 11.21 18.48
N GLU A 225 23.16 11.63 18.34
CA GLU A 225 22.45 12.39 19.38
C GLU A 225 22.20 11.57 20.64
N TRP A 226 21.84 10.30 20.51
CA TRP A 226 21.65 9.41 21.65
C TRP A 226 22.90 9.25 22.48
N ASN A 227 24.07 9.16 21.84
CA ASN A 227 25.36 9.03 22.49
C ASN A 227 25.94 10.37 22.98
N GLY A 228 25.31 11.51 22.66
CA GLY A 228 25.82 12.84 22.99
C GLY A 228 27.04 13.24 22.15
N GLU A 229 27.15 12.73 20.93
CA GLU A 229 28.24 13.00 19.99
C GLU A 229 27.93 14.19 19.06
N LYS A 230 26.67 14.59 18.95
CA LYS A 230 26.15 15.74 18.19
C LYS A 230 25.06 16.45 18.95
#